data_34add0aaeb8e91036d85dbadaf96d2c7
#
_entry.id   34add0aaeb8e91036d85dbadaf96d2c7
#
_cell.length_a   1.000
_cell.length_b   1.000
_cell.length_c   1.000
_cell.angle_alpha   90.00
_cell.angle_beta   90.00
_cell.angle_gamma   90.00
#
_symmetry.space_group_name_H-M   'P 1'
#
loop_
_entity.id
_entity.type
_entity.pdbx_description
1 polymer ?
#
loop_
_entity_poly.entity_id
_entity_poly.type
_entity_poly.pdbx_seq_one_letter_code
_entity_poly.pdbx_strand_id
1 'polypeptide(L)'
;MTPQPPRLAMWLLTRRIRRDWRDFVVGDLEEEFRERHAVAPGRARRWFWRQAIRALVVPLPREGRQARASDASSGDSIVRTFIADLRAGAKVAWRAPAFSAAVTLVLALGIGANVAIFSIVNAVLLRPLPFDDPATLVRLFHIPPQATFPGMATFPLSPANFYDWQQRSQSFEKMAIYRFRQFTLTGGDVPESVLAGALGAGFFDVVHAQPALGRVFHDDEDQPGREQVVILSDKFWRSHLGGAPGVIGRTLTLDGRPYTIVGIMPARFSASSWGASARELWVPLAYTPEQRAVRENHNAQV
;
A
#
# COMPACT_ATOMS: atom_id res chain seq x y z
N MET A 1 72.20 -1.72 -3.66
CA MET A 1 71.53 -1.96 -4.97
C MET A 1 70.04 -1.78 -4.77
N THR A 2 69.46 -0.83 -5.44
CA THR A 2 68.02 -0.59 -5.36
C THR A 2 67.26 -1.75 -6.01
N PRO A 3 66.25 -2.36 -5.36
CA PRO A 3 65.53 -3.47 -5.93
C PRO A 3 64.74 -3.00 -7.17
N GLN A 4 64.99 -3.68 -8.29
CA GLN A 4 64.34 -3.37 -9.57
C GLN A 4 63.17 -4.33 -9.83
N PRO A 5 62.04 -3.84 -10.37
CA PRO A 5 60.93 -4.68 -10.75
C PRO A 5 61.28 -5.62 -11.92
N PRO A 6 60.53 -6.72 -12.14
CA PRO A 6 60.80 -7.68 -13.21
C PRO A 6 60.81 -7.01 -14.59
N ARG A 7 61.93 -7.10 -15.33
CA ARG A 7 62.11 -6.42 -16.63
C ARG A 7 61.03 -6.71 -17.66
N LEU A 8 60.52 -7.95 -17.74
CA LEU A 8 59.46 -8.34 -18.65
C LEU A 8 58.12 -7.71 -18.27
N ALA A 9 57.77 -7.65 -16.98
CA ALA A 9 56.55 -7.03 -16.52
C ALA A 9 56.57 -5.52 -16.74
N MET A 10 57.71 -4.88 -16.53
CA MET A 10 57.93 -3.47 -16.82
C MET A 10 57.83 -3.18 -18.33
N TRP A 11 58.42 -4.01 -19.19
CA TRP A 11 58.33 -3.86 -20.63
C TRP A 11 56.86 -3.98 -21.13
N LEU A 12 56.09 -4.92 -20.59
CA LEU A 12 54.66 -5.07 -20.90
C LEU A 12 53.85 -3.82 -20.50
N LEU A 13 54.06 -3.28 -19.32
CA LEU A 13 53.46 -2.06 -18.85
C LEU A 13 53.80 -0.85 -19.72
N THR A 14 55.11 -0.63 -19.99
CA THR A 14 55.58 0.53 -20.76
C THR A 14 55.10 0.53 -22.21
N ARG A 15 54.86 -0.64 -22.80
CA ARG A 15 54.38 -0.77 -24.18
C ARG A 15 52.91 -0.44 -24.33
N ARG A 16 52.09 -0.55 -23.23
CA ARG A 16 50.68 -0.34 -23.24
C ARG A 16 50.27 1.05 -22.75
N ILE A 17 51.06 1.64 -21.89
CA ILE A 17 50.78 2.97 -21.33
C ILE A 17 51.22 4.05 -22.31
N ARG A 18 50.35 5.05 -22.54
CA ARG A 18 50.67 6.22 -23.39
C ARG A 18 51.89 6.96 -22.84
N ARG A 19 52.66 7.56 -23.73
CA ARG A 19 53.91 8.27 -23.40
C ARG A 19 53.72 9.33 -22.33
N ASP A 20 52.63 10.07 -22.39
CA ASP A 20 52.33 11.20 -21.50
C ASP A 20 52.02 10.79 -20.03
N TRP A 21 51.61 9.54 -19.82
CA TRP A 21 51.29 9.00 -18.48
C TRP A 21 52.30 7.95 -17.99
N ARG A 22 53.25 7.61 -18.84
CA ARG A 22 54.21 6.52 -18.59
C ARG A 22 55.06 6.81 -17.37
N ASP A 23 55.65 8.01 -17.31
CA ASP A 23 56.59 8.37 -16.26
C ASP A 23 55.91 8.47 -14.90
N PHE A 24 54.65 8.94 -14.86
CA PHE A 24 53.85 9.03 -13.65
C PHE A 24 53.44 7.64 -13.14
N VAL A 25 52.79 6.83 -13.97
CA VAL A 25 52.28 5.51 -13.58
C VAL A 25 53.40 4.51 -13.30
N VAL A 26 54.46 4.56 -14.07
CA VAL A 26 55.64 3.70 -13.86
C VAL A 26 56.36 4.10 -12.58
N GLY A 27 56.56 5.41 -12.34
CA GLY A 27 57.17 5.91 -11.12
C GLY A 27 56.45 5.47 -9.86
N ASP A 28 55.11 5.62 -9.83
CA ASP A 28 54.26 5.23 -8.71
C ASP A 28 54.33 3.70 -8.44
N LEU A 29 54.25 2.88 -9.50
CA LEU A 29 54.39 1.42 -9.39
C LEU A 29 55.76 0.95 -8.95
N GLU A 30 56.84 1.67 -9.34
CA GLU A 30 58.20 1.38 -8.89
C GLU A 30 58.41 1.73 -7.42
N GLU A 31 57.81 2.82 -6.95
CA GLU A 31 57.88 3.22 -5.55
C GLU A 31 57.13 2.21 -4.67
N GLU A 32 55.93 1.84 -5.03
CA GLU A 32 55.12 0.83 -4.31
C GLU A 32 55.77 -0.56 -4.36
N PHE A 33 56.46 -0.91 -5.45
CA PHE A 33 57.24 -2.14 -5.53
C PHE A 33 58.43 -2.13 -4.56
N ARG A 34 59.16 -1.00 -4.43
CA ARG A 34 60.27 -0.85 -3.48
C ARG A 34 59.84 -1.02 -2.04
N GLU A 35 58.72 -0.38 -1.68
CA GLU A 35 58.13 -0.50 -0.33
C GLU A 35 57.75 -1.95 -0.01
N ARG A 36 57.05 -2.60 -0.90
CA ARG A 36 56.60 -4.00 -0.73
C ARG A 36 57.76 -4.99 -0.76
N HIS A 37 58.79 -4.68 -1.53
CA HIS A 37 60.00 -5.52 -1.63
C HIS A 37 60.82 -5.49 -0.34
N ALA A 38 60.83 -4.37 0.37
CA ALA A 38 61.51 -4.24 1.66
C ALA A 38 60.89 -5.15 2.74
N VAL A 39 59.58 -5.43 2.66
CA VAL A 39 58.85 -6.26 3.62
C VAL A 39 58.84 -7.75 3.19
N ALA A 40 58.60 -8.05 1.91
CA ALA A 40 58.49 -9.42 1.40
C ALA A 40 58.83 -9.54 -0.12
N PRO A 41 60.09 -9.83 -0.49
CA PRO A 41 60.55 -9.80 -1.87
C PRO A 41 59.75 -10.70 -2.85
N GLY A 42 59.43 -11.89 -2.45
CA GLY A 42 58.68 -12.85 -3.28
C GLY A 42 57.20 -12.45 -3.52
N ARG A 43 56.57 -11.74 -2.54
CA ARG A 43 55.20 -11.23 -2.67
C ARG A 43 55.16 -9.98 -3.54
N ALA A 44 56.16 -9.12 -3.45
CA ALA A 44 56.30 -7.91 -4.27
C ALA A 44 56.39 -8.23 -5.77
N ARG A 45 57.18 -9.25 -6.14
CA ARG A 45 57.27 -9.72 -7.54
C ARG A 45 55.93 -10.24 -8.08
N ARG A 46 55.22 -11.06 -7.28
CA ARG A 46 53.88 -11.57 -7.67
C ARG A 46 52.86 -10.46 -7.78
N TRP A 47 52.87 -9.47 -6.88
CA TRP A 47 52.04 -8.30 -6.94
C TRP A 47 52.28 -7.48 -8.22
N PHE A 48 53.51 -7.18 -8.53
CA PHE A 48 53.88 -6.42 -9.74
C PHE A 48 53.44 -7.12 -11.04
N TRP A 49 53.58 -8.44 -11.12
CA TRP A 49 53.06 -9.22 -12.23
C TRP A 49 51.53 -9.14 -12.33
N ARG A 50 50.82 -9.16 -11.23
CA ARG A 50 49.37 -8.99 -11.25
C ARG A 50 48.96 -7.61 -11.76
N GLN A 51 49.68 -6.54 -11.42
CA GLN A 51 49.39 -5.20 -11.94
C GLN A 51 49.69 -5.12 -13.45
N ALA A 52 50.79 -5.70 -13.91
CA ALA A 52 51.13 -5.77 -15.33
C ALA A 52 50.06 -6.53 -16.14
N ILE A 53 49.55 -7.66 -15.63
CA ILE A 53 48.47 -8.43 -16.27
C ILE A 53 47.16 -7.66 -16.24
N ARG A 54 46.81 -7.01 -15.13
CA ARG A 54 45.64 -6.16 -15.06
C ARG A 54 45.64 -5.03 -16.08
N ALA A 55 46.76 -4.37 -16.26
CA ALA A 55 46.93 -3.33 -17.27
C ALA A 55 46.77 -3.85 -18.71
N LEU A 56 47.01 -5.16 -18.95
CA LEU A 56 46.75 -5.81 -20.22
C LEU A 56 45.28 -6.13 -20.47
N VAL A 57 44.56 -6.45 -19.40
CA VAL A 57 43.15 -6.94 -19.48
C VAL A 57 42.13 -5.79 -19.39
N VAL A 58 42.44 -4.74 -18.62
CA VAL A 58 41.56 -3.58 -18.49
C VAL A 58 41.78 -2.63 -19.67
N PRO A 59 40.76 -2.37 -20.51
CA PRO A 59 40.90 -1.36 -21.57
C PRO A 59 41.10 0.01 -20.91
N LEU A 60 42.23 0.64 -21.17
CA LEU A 60 42.43 2.03 -20.80
C LEU A 60 41.35 2.89 -21.48
N PRO A 61 40.74 3.83 -20.76
CA PRO A 61 39.78 4.73 -21.36
C PRO A 61 40.42 5.40 -22.58
N ARG A 62 39.86 5.19 -23.73
CA ARG A 62 40.22 5.96 -24.92
C ARG A 62 39.63 7.36 -24.73
N GLU A 63 40.42 8.29 -24.25
CA GLU A 63 40.11 9.71 -24.44
C GLU A 63 40.16 10.01 -25.95
N GLY A 64 39.02 9.74 -26.57
CA GLY A 64 38.76 10.15 -27.92
C GLY A 64 38.08 11.50 -27.89
N ARG A 65 38.80 12.52 -28.32
CA ARG A 65 38.29 13.83 -28.69
C ARG A 65 37.68 14.66 -27.58
N GLN A 66 38.48 15.37 -26.84
CA GLN A 66 38.12 16.74 -26.51
C GLN A 66 38.03 17.55 -27.82
N ALA A 67 36.91 17.39 -28.53
CA ALA A 67 36.47 18.34 -29.52
C ALA A 67 35.84 19.49 -28.75
N ARG A 68 36.46 20.67 -28.90
CA ARG A 68 35.94 22.01 -28.76
C ARG A 68 34.45 22.04 -28.26
N ALA A 69 34.26 22.23 -26.95
CA ALA A 69 33.03 22.69 -26.41
C ALA A 69 32.94 24.20 -26.70
N SER A 70 32.34 24.52 -27.81
CA SER A 70 31.71 25.81 -28.04
C SER A 70 30.22 25.56 -27.97
N ASP A 71 29.59 26.24 -27.02
CA ASP A 71 28.19 26.65 -26.97
C ASP A 71 27.16 25.71 -27.66
N ALA A 72 26.53 24.87 -26.88
CA ALA A 72 25.16 24.44 -27.17
C ALA A 72 24.49 23.90 -25.87
N SER A 73 23.49 24.59 -25.44
CA SER A 73 22.39 24.23 -24.51
C SER A 73 22.54 22.96 -23.65
N SER A 74 22.76 23.17 -22.37
CA SER A 74 23.02 22.12 -21.35
C SER A 74 21.94 21.03 -21.16
N GLY A 75 20.78 21.17 -21.75
CA GLY A 75 19.69 20.21 -21.62
C GLY A 75 19.79 18.99 -22.55
N ASP A 76 20.14 19.22 -23.81
CA ASP A 76 20.18 18.16 -24.84
C ASP A 76 21.33 17.16 -24.64
N SER A 77 22.42 17.59 -24.00
CA SER A 77 23.59 16.75 -23.74
C SER A 77 23.31 15.70 -22.67
N ILE A 78 22.56 16.03 -21.60
CA ILE A 78 22.24 15.12 -20.49
C ILE A 78 21.33 13.99 -20.97
N VAL A 79 20.31 14.31 -21.76
CA VAL A 79 19.37 13.31 -22.31
C VAL A 79 20.08 12.35 -23.27
N ARG A 80 20.94 12.86 -24.14
CA ARG A 80 21.73 12.03 -25.09
C ARG A 80 22.71 11.12 -24.36
N THR A 81 23.39 11.62 -23.32
CA THR A 81 24.30 10.84 -22.49
C THR A 81 23.53 9.75 -21.75
N PHE A 82 22.39 10.09 -21.15
CA PHE A 82 21.51 9.14 -20.46
C PHE A 82 21.02 8.01 -21.38
N ILE A 83 20.58 8.35 -22.60
CA ILE A 83 20.16 7.34 -23.60
C ILE A 83 21.34 6.45 -24.04
N ALA A 84 22.52 7.02 -24.21
CA ALA A 84 23.71 6.27 -24.57
C ALA A 84 24.12 5.29 -23.45
N ASP A 85 24.07 5.73 -22.20
CA ASP A 85 24.37 4.92 -21.03
C ASP A 85 23.33 3.80 -20.84
N LEU A 86 22.06 4.12 -21.08
CA LEU A 86 20.96 3.13 -21.03
C LEU A 86 21.15 2.02 -22.09
N ARG A 87 21.53 2.41 -23.32
CA ARG A 87 21.84 1.46 -24.40
C ARG A 87 23.06 0.62 -24.09
N ALA A 88 24.10 1.23 -23.52
CA ALA A 88 25.32 0.53 -23.11
C ALA A 88 25.01 -0.47 -21.98
N GLY A 89 24.23 -0.07 -20.98
CA GLY A 89 23.76 -0.93 -19.90
C GLY A 89 22.92 -2.10 -20.39
N ALA A 90 21.95 -1.84 -21.27
CA ALA A 90 21.14 -2.88 -21.88
C ALA A 90 22.00 -3.92 -22.64
N LYS A 91 23.00 -3.45 -23.42
CA LYS A 91 23.90 -4.34 -24.15
C LYS A 91 24.76 -5.22 -23.22
N VAL A 92 25.16 -4.70 -22.06
CA VAL A 92 25.89 -5.49 -21.04
C VAL A 92 24.95 -6.52 -20.41
N ALA A 93 23.72 -6.14 -20.09
CA ALA A 93 22.72 -7.03 -19.53
C ALA A 93 22.40 -8.22 -20.47
N TRP A 94 22.30 -7.98 -21.76
CA TRP A 94 22.09 -9.04 -22.77
C TRP A 94 23.28 -9.98 -22.94
N ARG A 95 24.51 -9.50 -22.63
CA ARG A 95 25.73 -10.33 -22.76
C ARG A 95 25.96 -11.28 -21.58
N ALA A 96 25.31 -11.02 -20.43
CA ALA A 96 25.40 -11.84 -19.24
C ALA A 96 23.98 -12.17 -18.69
N PRO A 97 23.16 -12.95 -19.44
CA PRO A 97 21.75 -13.13 -19.13
C PRO A 97 21.51 -13.77 -17.76
N ALA A 98 22.31 -14.73 -17.35
CA ALA A 98 22.18 -15.38 -16.04
C ALA A 98 22.43 -14.40 -14.87
N PHE A 99 23.45 -13.55 -15.00
CA PHE A 99 23.76 -12.52 -14.00
C PHE A 99 22.64 -11.48 -13.95
N SER A 100 22.21 -10.99 -15.10
CA SER A 100 21.13 -10.00 -15.20
C SER A 100 19.81 -10.53 -14.65
N ALA A 101 19.49 -11.79 -14.92
CA ALA A 101 18.30 -12.44 -14.36
C ALA A 101 18.40 -12.55 -12.83
N ALA A 102 19.55 -12.95 -12.29
CA ALA A 102 19.74 -13.05 -10.84
C ALA A 102 19.61 -11.67 -10.15
N VAL A 103 20.25 -10.63 -10.70
CA VAL A 103 20.14 -9.25 -10.16
C VAL A 103 18.72 -8.74 -10.24
N THR A 104 18.04 -8.94 -11.37
CA THR A 104 16.64 -8.53 -11.54
C THR A 104 15.72 -9.25 -10.54
N LEU A 105 15.94 -10.54 -10.31
CA LEU A 105 15.14 -11.32 -9.37
C LEU A 105 15.35 -10.85 -7.92
N VAL A 106 16.59 -10.57 -7.52
CA VAL A 106 16.90 -10.03 -6.18
C VAL A 106 16.25 -8.65 -5.99
N LEU A 107 16.37 -7.76 -6.99
CA LEU A 107 15.75 -6.44 -6.94
C LEU A 107 14.22 -6.54 -6.93
N ALA A 108 13.65 -7.40 -7.78
CA ALA A 108 12.19 -7.61 -7.83
C ALA A 108 11.66 -8.15 -6.49
N LEU A 109 12.34 -9.10 -5.85
CA LEU A 109 11.97 -9.60 -4.53
C LEU A 109 12.10 -8.51 -3.45
N GLY A 110 13.22 -7.78 -3.43
CA GLY A 110 13.45 -6.73 -2.44
C GLY A 110 12.45 -5.58 -2.55
N ILE A 111 12.24 -5.06 -3.76
CA ILE A 111 11.29 -3.98 -4.00
C ILE A 111 9.84 -4.49 -3.84
N GLY A 112 9.53 -5.67 -4.41
CA GLY A 112 8.20 -6.26 -4.37
C GLY A 112 7.72 -6.54 -2.95
N ALA A 113 8.58 -7.11 -2.09
CA ALA A 113 8.26 -7.36 -0.70
C ALA A 113 7.98 -6.05 0.07
N ASN A 114 8.83 -5.03 -0.10
CA ASN A 114 8.63 -3.73 0.53
C ASN A 114 7.34 -3.03 0.05
N VAL A 115 7.07 -3.06 -1.26
CA VAL A 115 5.84 -2.48 -1.83
C VAL A 115 4.61 -3.22 -1.32
N ALA A 116 4.65 -4.55 -1.24
CA ALA A 116 3.52 -5.35 -0.72
C ALA A 116 3.24 -5.01 0.76
N ILE A 117 4.27 -4.99 1.61
CA ILE A 117 4.13 -4.62 3.02
C ILE A 117 3.61 -3.19 3.15
N PHE A 118 4.21 -2.23 2.43
CA PHE A 118 3.77 -0.83 2.47
C PHE A 118 2.34 -0.67 1.96
N SER A 119 1.93 -1.41 0.93
CA SER A 119 0.55 -1.37 0.42
C SER A 119 -0.45 -1.83 1.47
N ILE A 120 -0.14 -2.89 2.25
CA ILE A 120 -0.97 -3.36 3.35
C ILE A 120 -1.02 -2.32 4.47
N VAL A 121 0.14 -1.81 4.90
CA VAL A 121 0.24 -0.78 5.94
C VAL A 121 -0.53 0.49 5.53
N ASN A 122 -0.35 0.94 4.30
CA ASN A 122 -1.06 2.10 3.77
C ASN A 122 -2.58 1.88 3.71
N ALA A 123 -3.01 0.70 3.29
CA ALA A 123 -4.44 0.39 3.18
C ALA A 123 -5.15 0.27 4.53
N VAL A 124 -4.45 -0.22 5.57
CA VAL A 124 -5.04 -0.54 6.88
C VAL A 124 -4.79 0.55 7.92
N LEU A 125 -3.60 1.16 7.92
CA LEU A 125 -3.17 2.09 8.98
C LEU A 125 -3.09 3.56 8.53
N LEU A 126 -2.70 3.81 7.27
CA LEU A 126 -2.42 5.18 6.82
C LEU A 126 -3.56 5.81 6.03
N ARG A 127 -4.45 5.02 5.42
CA ARG A 127 -5.60 5.59 4.75
C ARG A 127 -6.57 6.17 5.80
N PRO A 128 -6.87 7.47 5.73
CA PRO A 128 -7.91 8.04 6.57
C PRO A 128 -9.23 7.32 6.28
N LEU A 129 -10.04 7.16 7.32
CA LEU A 129 -11.41 6.68 7.17
C LEU A 129 -12.16 7.61 6.18
N PRO A 130 -13.08 7.10 5.36
CA PRO A 130 -13.78 7.89 4.34
C PRO A 130 -14.92 8.73 4.94
N PHE A 131 -14.68 9.32 6.09
CA PHE A 131 -15.57 10.23 6.81
C PHE A 131 -15.00 11.64 6.75
N ASP A 132 -15.87 12.63 6.85
CA ASP A 132 -15.46 14.03 6.69
C ASP A 132 -14.57 14.51 7.85
N ASP A 133 -14.77 13.99 9.09
CA ASP A 133 -13.89 14.25 10.23
C ASP A 133 -13.65 12.97 11.05
N PRO A 134 -12.79 12.07 10.59
CA PRO A 134 -12.55 10.79 11.25
C PRO A 134 -11.83 10.91 12.60
N ALA A 135 -11.20 12.04 12.90
CA ALA A 135 -10.47 12.24 14.14
C ALA A 135 -11.41 12.46 15.35
N THR A 136 -12.66 12.89 15.12
CA THR A 136 -13.68 13.08 16.16
C THR A 136 -14.50 11.83 16.42
N LEU A 137 -14.39 10.81 15.55
CA LEU A 137 -15.14 9.57 15.70
C LEU A 137 -14.45 8.62 16.64
N VAL A 138 -15.18 8.11 17.61
CA VAL A 138 -14.72 7.08 18.55
C VAL A 138 -15.63 5.88 18.51
N ARG A 139 -15.04 4.70 18.65
CA ARG A 139 -15.80 3.46 18.75
C ARG A 139 -15.84 3.00 20.19
N LEU A 140 -17.03 2.73 20.70
CA LEU A 140 -17.22 2.33 22.07
C LEU A 140 -17.33 0.82 22.21
N PHE A 141 -16.70 0.28 23.25
CA PHE A 141 -16.72 -1.13 23.58
C PHE A 141 -17.03 -1.33 25.05
N HIS A 142 -17.63 -2.46 25.36
CA HIS A 142 -17.72 -2.96 26.73
C HIS A 142 -16.44 -3.70 27.12
N ILE A 143 -15.92 -3.43 28.30
CA ILE A 143 -14.80 -4.18 28.88
C ILE A 143 -15.41 -5.27 29.78
N PRO A 144 -15.32 -6.56 29.41
CA PRO A 144 -15.92 -7.62 30.20
C PRO A 144 -15.12 -7.88 31.48
N PRO A 145 -15.79 -8.37 32.56
CA PRO A 145 -15.08 -8.80 33.76
C PRO A 145 -14.11 -9.93 33.42
N GLN A 146 -12.82 -9.73 33.69
CA GLN A 146 -11.76 -10.69 33.40
C GLN A 146 -11.89 -12.01 34.19
N ALA A 147 -12.57 -12.00 35.32
CA ALA A 147 -12.89 -13.19 36.10
C ALA A 147 -13.83 -14.16 35.33
N THR A 148 -14.75 -13.61 34.53
CA THR A 148 -15.72 -14.38 33.76
C THR A 148 -15.23 -14.66 32.32
N PHE A 149 -14.47 -13.73 31.76
CA PHE A 149 -13.99 -13.78 30.37
C PHE A 149 -12.48 -13.51 30.31
N PRO A 150 -11.63 -14.42 30.80
CA PRO A 150 -10.20 -14.23 30.85
C PRO A 150 -9.61 -14.08 29.43
N GLY A 151 -8.81 -13.05 29.21
CA GLY A 151 -8.14 -12.78 27.93
C GLY A 151 -8.98 -12.07 26.87
N MET A 152 -10.26 -11.80 27.12
CA MET A 152 -11.07 -10.96 26.21
C MET A 152 -10.91 -9.48 26.57
N ALA A 153 -10.33 -8.72 25.63
CA ALA A 153 -10.06 -7.30 25.86
C ALA A 153 -11.35 -6.44 25.78
N THR A 154 -12.24 -6.74 24.84
CA THR A 154 -13.44 -5.94 24.58
C THR A 154 -14.60 -6.81 24.08
N PHE A 155 -15.82 -6.39 24.40
CA PHE A 155 -17.06 -6.89 23.81
C PHE A 155 -17.79 -5.78 23.05
N PRO A 156 -18.61 -6.11 22.05
CA PRO A 156 -19.63 -5.20 21.54
C PRO A 156 -20.61 -4.79 22.65
N LEU A 157 -21.35 -3.71 22.46
CA LEU A 157 -22.36 -3.28 23.41
C LEU A 157 -23.65 -4.09 23.30
N SER A 158 -24.39 -4.18 24.42
CA SER A 158 -25.78 -4.59 24.38
C SER A 158 -26.70 -3.40 23.99
N PRO A 159 -27.85 -3.63 23.37
CA PRO A 159 -28.78 -2.56 23.04
C PRO A 159 -29.16 -1.71 24.25
N ALA A 160 -29.48 -2.33 25.39
CA ALA A 160 -29.86 -1.61 26.61
C ALA A 160 -28.72 -0.68 27.09
N ASN A 161 -27.48 -1.12 27.08
CA ASN A 161 -26.36 -0.26 27.49
C ASN A 161 -26.19 0.92 26.56
N PHE A 162 -26.36 0.72 25.24
CA PHE A 162 -26.31 1.81 24.27
C PHE A 162 -27.35 2.88 24.57
N TYR A 163 -28.64 2.50 24.76
CA TYR A 163 -29.70 3.46 25.02
C TYR A 163 -29.54 4.16 26.37
N ASP A 164 -29.05 3.45 27.42
CA ASP A 164 -28.69 4.07 28.69
C ASP A 164 -27.61 5.11 28.55
N TRP A 165 -26.56 4.81 27.77
CA TRP A 165 -25.45 5.74 27.52
C TRP A 165 -25.87 6.92 26.67
N GLN A 166 -26.64 6.69 25.62
CA GLN A 166 -27.18 7.76 24.77
C GLN A 166 -27.99 8.79 25.55
N GLN A 167 -28.79 8.33 26.54
CA GLN A 167 -29.58 9.20 27.36
C GLN A 167 -28.80 9.96 28.45
N ARG A 168 -27.72 9.37 28.96
CA ARG A 168 -26.99 9.90 30.12
C ARG A 168 -25.71 10.60 29.76
N SER A 169 -25.12 10.30 28.64
CA SER A 169 -23.83 10.87 28.24
C SER A 169 -24.00 12.34 27.82
N GLN A 170 -23.10 13.17 28.30
CA GLN A 170 -22.95 14.56 27.89
C GLN A 170 -21.62 14.80 27.14
N SER A 171 -20.81 13.74 26.98
CA SER A 171 -19.49 13.83 26.40
C SER A 171 -19.47 13.65 24.88
N PHE A 172 -20.57 13.14 24.31
CA PHE A 172 -20.72 12.91 22.88
C PHE A 172 -21.80 13.83 22.30
N GLU A 173 -21.52 14.39 21.16
CA GLU A 173 -22.51 15.19 20.42
C GLU A 173 -23.66 14.31 19.93
N LYS A 174 -23.30 13.17 19.34
CA LYS A 174 -24.24 12.14 18.87
C LYS A 174 -23.65 10.75 19.10
N MET A 175 -24.53 9.76 19.26
CA MET A 175 -24.14 8.35 19.34
C MET A 175 -25.04 7.54 18.41
N ALA A 176 -24.45 6.56 17.73
CA ALA A 176 -25.20 5.66 16.86
C ALA A 176 -24.79 4.20 17.11
N ILE A 177 -25.75 3.31 16.94
CA ILE A 177 -25.57 1.87 17.09
C ILE A 177 -25.69 1.20 15.72
N TYR A 178 -24.91 0.16 15.48
CA TYR A 178 -25.01 -0.61 14.26
C TYR A 178 -24.71 -2.10 14.48
N ARG A 179 -25.18 -2.92 13.55
CA ARG A 179 -24.91 -4.37 13.50
C ARG A 179 -24.59 -4.80 12.09
N PHE A 180 -23.87 -5.90 11.99
CA PHE A 180 -23.71 -6.57 10.73
C PHE A 180 -24.81 -7.61 10.54
N ARG A 181 -25.37 -7.64 9.34
CA ARG A 181 -26.39 -8.60 8.93
C ARG A 181 -26.04 -9.18 7.56
N GLN A 182 -26.58 -10.34 7.31
CA GLN A 182 -26.55 -10.99 6.01
C GLN A 182 -27.98 -11.20 5.58
N PHE A 183 -28.29 -10.90 4.34
CA PHE A 183 -29.59 -11.11 3.74
C PHE A 183 -29.48 -12.01 2.53
N THR A 184 -30.55 -12.70 2.21
CA THR A 184 -30.73 -13.37 0.93
C THR A 184 -31.49 -12.42 0.00
N LEU A 185 -30.79 -11.92 -1.02
CA LEU A 185 -31.40 -11.17 -2.12
C LEU A 185 -32.14 -12.13 -3.02
N THR A 186 -33.42 -11.89 -3.25
CA THR A 186 -34.26 -12.67 -4.15
C THR A 186 -34.92 -11.77 -5.20
N GLY A 187 -35.38 -12.36 -6.30
CA GLY A 187 -35.95 -11.61 -7.43
C GLY A 187 -35.06 -11.58 -8.67
N GLY A 188 -33.86 -12.18 -8.61
CA GLY A 188 -33.03 -12.54 -9.76
C GLY A 188 -33.15 -14.03 -10.08
N ASP A 189 -32.33 -14.52 -11.04
CA ASP A 189 -32.33 -15.92 -11.48
C ASP A 189 -31.91 -16.89 -10.35
N VAL A 190 -31.00 -16.46 -9.48
CA VAL A 190 -30.49 -17.25 -8.36
C VAL A 190 -30.47 -16.38 -7.09
N PRO A 191 -30.93 -16.93 -5.93
CA PRO A 191 -30.80 -16.23 -4.65
C PRO A 191 -29.31 -15.97 -4.33
N GLU A 192 -29.01 -14.74 -3.91
CA GLU A 192 -27.65 -14.30 -3.60
C GLU A 192 -27.56 -13.85 -2.16
N SER A 193 -26.43 -14.17 -1.49
CA SER A 193 -26.15 -13.71 -0.15
C SER A 193 -25.46 -12.34 -0.18
N VAL A 194 -26.06 -11.33 0.41
CA VAL A 194 -25.55 -9.96 0.46
C VAL A 194 -25.25 -9.53 1.89
N LEU A 195 -24.14 -8.84 2.06
CA LEU A 195 -23.69 -8.32 3.35
C LEU A 195 -24.28 -6.92 3.59
N ALA A 196 -24.95 -6.75 4.72
CA ALA A 196 -25.59 -5.50 5.09
C ALA A 196 -25.08 -4.93 6.42
N GLY A 197 -25.19 -3.61 6.57
CA GLY A 197 -25.17 -2.91 7.84
C GLY A 197 -26.59 -2.59 8.28
N ALA A 198 -27.01 -3.03 9.45
CA ALA A 198 -28.23 -2.53 10.10
C ALA A 198 -27.83 -1.36 11.01
N LEU A 199 -28.37 -0.17 10.76
CA LEU A 199 -27.96 1.10 11.35
C LEU A 199 -29.09 1.70 12.18
N GLY A 200 -28.77 2.17 13.39
CA GLY A 200 -29.71 2.98 14.18
C GLY A 200 -29.92 4.36 13.55
N ALA A 201 -31.00 5.03 13.93
CA ALA A 201 -31.28 6.39 13.50
C ALA A 201 -30.10 7.33 13.83
N GLY A 202 -29.87 8.32 12.98
CA GLY A 202 -28.77 9.28 13.12
C GLY A 202 -27.36 8.75 12.82
N PHE A 203 -27.22 7.48 12.41
CA PHE A 203 -25.91 6.92 12.11
C PHE A 203 -25.16 7.73 11.04
N PHE A 204 -25.83 8.08 9.95
CA PHE A 204 -25.23 8.88 8.87
C PHE A 204 -24.88 10.30 9.31
N ASP A 205 -25.59 10.84 10.31
CA ASP A 205 -25.24 12.12 10.92
C ASP A 205 -23.96 12.03 11.73
N VAL A 206 -23.78 10.95 12.53
CA VAL A 206 -22.56 10.72 13.31
C VAL A 206 -21.32 10.64 12.42
N VAL A 207 -21.44 9.98 11.27
CA VAL A 207 -20.31 9.84 10.32
C VAL A 207 -20.26 10.95 9.27
N HIS A 208 -21.14 11.95 9.36
CA HIS A 208 -21.26 13.08 8.43
C HIS A 208 -21.36 12.65 6.95
N ALA A 209 -22.04 11.52 6.69
CA ALA A 209 -22.12 10.96 5.36
C ALA A 209 -23.45 11.32 4.68
N GLN A 210 -23.32 11.80 3.44
CA GLN A 210 -24.46 12.13 2.60
C GLN A 210 -24.57 11.16 1.42
N PRO A 211 -25.78 10.78 0.99
CA PRO A 211 -25.97 9.93 -0.17
C PRO A 211 -25.65 10.70 -1.46
N ALA A 212 -25.19 9.97 -2.48
CA ALA A 212 -25.00 10.53 -3.82
C ALA A 212 -26.34 10.72 -4.56
N LEU A 213 -27.32 9.86 -4.28
CA LEU A 213 -28.69 9.94 -4.81
C LEU A 213 -29.67 9.59 -3.71
N GLY A 214 -30.83 10.26 -3.71
CA GLY A 214 -31.88 10.01 -2.75
C GLY A 214 -31.59 10.65 -1.39
N ARG A 215 -31.91 9.93 -0.30
CA ARG A 215 -31.81 10.41 1.09
C ARG A 215 -31.21 9.34 2.02
N VAL A 216 -30.81 9.74 3.21
CA VAL A 216 -30.52 8.85 4.34
C VAL A 216 -31.83 8.40 5.01
N PHE A 217 -31.72 7.56 6.04
CA PHE A 217 -32.87 7.13 6.84
C PHE A 217 -33.46 8.31 7.62
N HIS A 218 -34.80 8.32 7.76
CA HIS A 218 -35.50 9.20 8.69
C HIS A 218 -35.39 8.63 10.11
N ASP A 219 -35.58 9.51 11.12
CA ASP A 219 -35.46 9.15 12.53
C ASP A 219 -36.52 8.12 13.01
N ASP A 220 -37.63 7.99 12.29
CA ASP A 220 -38.69 7.04 12.60
C ASP A 220 -38.58 5.70 11.84
N GLU A 221 -37.65 5.58 10.90
CA GLU A 221 -37.46 4.36 10.11
C GLU A 221 -36.68 3.26 10.88
N ASP A 222 -36.11 3.56 12.04
CA ASP A 222 -35.54 2.56 12.96
C ASP A 222 -36.55 1.98 13.95
N GLN A 223 -37.86 2.19 13.71
CA GLN A 223 -38.94 1.62 14.50
C GLN A 223 -39.47 0.35 13.83
N PRO A 224 -39.88 -0.66 14.64
CA PRO A 224 -40.50 -1.87 14.11
C PRO A 224 -41.73 -1.57 13.22
N GLY A 225 -41.69 -2.13 12.02
CA GLY A 225 -42.75 -1.92 11.00
C GLY A 225 -42.49 -0.77 10.03
N ARG A 226 -41.46 0.05 10.24
CA ARG A 226 -41.04 1.13 9.33
C ARG A 226 -39.65 0.90 8.70
N GLU A 227 -38.98 -0.20 9.07
CA GLU A 227 -37.59 -0.53 8.70
C GLU A 227 -37.45 -1.04 7.26
N GLN A 228 -38.51 -1.12 6.47
CA GLN A 228 -38.45 -1.70 5.12
C GLN A 228 -37.98 -0.70 4.06
N VAL A 229 -36.88 -0.03 4.37
CA VAL A 229 -36.13 0.84 3.46
C VAL A 229 -34.68 0.40 3.38
N VAL A 230 -34.03 0.68 2.25
CA VAL A 230 -32.65 0.27 2.00
C VAL A 230 -31.85 1.36 1.29
N ILE A 231 -30.62 1.53 1.71
CA ILE A 231 -29.62 2.37 1.05
C ILE A 231 -28.58 1.44 0.45
N LEU A 232 -28.19 1.68 -0.80
CA LEU A 232 -27.25 0.85 -1.56
C LEU A 232 -25.86 1.46 -1.58
N SER A 233 -24.84 0.61 -1.67
CA SER A 233 -23.51 1.05 -2.07
C SER A 233 -23.49 1.36 -3.57
N ASP A 234 -22.60 2.28 -4.00
CA ASP A 234 -22.36 2.55 -5.43
C ASP A 234 -22.00 1.29 -6.18
N LYS A 235 -21.18 0.42 -5.57
CA LYS A 235 -20.78 -0.86 -6.16
C LYS A 235 -21.98 -1.77 -6.41
N PHE A 236 -22.84 -1.97 -5.41
CA PHE A 236 -24.03 -2.80 -5.54
C PHE A 236 -24.99 -2.24 -6.60
N TRP A 237 -25.25 -0.93 -6.57
CA TRP A 237 -26.08 -0.26 -7.54
C TRP A 237 -25.61 -0.47 -8.98
N ARG A 238 -24.30 -0.36 -9.23
CA ARG A 238 -23.75 -0.57 -10.57
C ARG A 238 -23.77 -2.03 -11.00
N SER A 239 -23.38 -2.95 -10.10
CA SER A 239 -23.27 -4.37 -10.45
C SER A 239 -24.60 -5.09 -10.58
N HIS A 240 -25.61 -4.76 -9.75
CA HIS A 240 -26.89 -5.46 -9.73
C HIS A 240 -28.04 -4.70 -10.44
N LEU A 241 -27.91 -3.38 -10.55
CA LEU A 241 -28.97 -2.53 -11.10
C LEU A 241 -28.50 -1.69 -12.29
N GLY A 242 -27.30 -2.01 -12.82
CA GLY A 242 -26.75 -1.39 -14.02
C GLY A 242 -26.46 0.11 -13.90
N GLY A 243 -26.44 0.67 -12.69
CA GLY A 243 -26.24 2.11 -12.49
C GLY A 243 -27.41 2.96 -12.95
N ALA A 244 -28.61 2.41 -13.05
CA ALA A 244 -29.79 3.11 -13.57
C ALA A 244 -30.18 4.29 -12.65
N PRO A 245 -30.38 5.52 -13.18
CA PRO A 245 -30.67 6.70 -12.34
C PRO A 245 -32.06 6.64 -11.67
N GLY A 246 -33.04 5.95 -12.25
CA GLY A 246 -34.41 5.81 -11.73
C GLY A 246 -34.58 4.67 -10.71
N VAL A 247 -33.57 4.36 -9.91
CA VAL A 247 -33.59 3.24 -8.96
C VAL A 247 -34.26 3.61 -7.63
N ILE A 248 -34.26 4.89 -7.25
CA ILE A 248 -34.89 5.38 -6.03
C ILE A 248 -36.39 5.13 -6.09
N GLY A 249 -36.99 4.58 -5.02
CA GLY A 249 -38.37 4.15 -4.93
C GLY A 249 -38.62 2.73 -5.47
N ARG A 250 -37.70 2.08 -6.12
CA ARG A 250 -37.81 0.66 -6.52
C ARG A 250 -37.67 -0.26 -5.31
N THR A 251 -38.17 -1.46 -5.44
CA THR A 251 -38.18 -2.47 -4.38
C THR A 251 -37.13 -3.54 -4.63
N LEU A 252 -36.39 -3.91 -3.58
CA LEU A 252 -35.59 -5.12 -3.48
C LEU A 252 -36.22 -6.10 -2.53
N THR A 253 -36.12 -7.39 -2.80
CA THR A 253 -36.63 -8.42 -1.89
C THR A 253 -35.45 -9.01 -1.11
N LEU A 254 -35.40 -8.75 0.19
CA LEU A 254 -34.38 -9.22 1.13
C LEU A 254 -35.01 -10.14 2.16
N ASP A 255 -34.53 -11.38 2.28
CA ASP A 255 -35.13 -12.45 3.12
C ASP A 255 -36.67 -12.61 2.87
N GLY A 256 -37.11 -12.49 1.63
CA GLY A 256 -38.51 -12.58 1.24
C GLY A 256 -39.38 -11.38 1.59
N ARG A 257 -38.81 -10.28 2.11
CA ARG A 257 -39.49 -9.04 2.45
C ARG A 257 -39.14 -7.91 1.47
N PRO A 258 -40.09 -7.08 1.07
CA PRO A 258 -39.84 -5.94 0.20
C PRO A 258 -39.16 -4.80 0.98
N TYR A 259 -38.10 -4.23 0.39
CA TYR A 259 -37.39 -3.04 0.89
C TYR A 259 -37.35 -1.99 -0.21
N THR A 260 -37.80 -0.76 0.14
CA THR A 260 -37.75 0.36 -0.82
C THR A 260 -36.38 1.01 -0.84
N ILE A 261 -35.80 1.18 -2.01
CA ILE A 261 -34.53 1.88 -2.18
C ILE A 261 -34.75 3.37 -1.98
N VAL A 262 -34.14 3.95 -0.93
CA VAL A 262 -34.29 5.37 -0.57
C VAL A 262 -33.03 6.18 -0.84
N GLY A 263 -31.88 5.54 -0.98
CA GLY A 263 -30.63 6.24 -1.24
C GLY A 263 -29.53 5.35 -1.83
N ILE A 264 -28.53 6.02 -2.38
CA ILE A 264 -27.28 5.39 -2.86
C ILE A 264 -26.12 6.17 -2.29
N MET A 265 -25.23 5.48 -1.58
CA MET A 265 -24.02 6.11 -1.02
C MET A 265 -22.99 6.34 -2.11
N PRO A 266 -22.16 7.40 -1.99
CA PRO A 266 -21.08 7.65 -2.94
C PRO A 266 -20.01 6.54 -2.89
N ALA A 267 -19.30 6.34 -4.00
CA ALA A 267 -18.26 5.30 -4.11
C ALA A 267 -17.18 5.38 -3.04
N ARG A 268 -16.87 6.59 -2.53
CA ARG A 268 -15.93 6.81 -1.42
C ARG A 268 -16.42 6.24 -0.09
N PHE A 269 -17.74 6.14 0.11
CA PHE A 269 -18.37 5.53 1.29
C PHE A 269 -18.34 4.00 1.14
N SER A 270 -17.15 3.45 1.00
CA SER A 270 -16.99 2.02 0.87
C SER A 270 -16.85 1.41 2.27
N ALA A 271 -17.49 0.29 2.43
CA ALA A 271 -17.64 -0.40 3.70
C ALA A 271 -16.36 -1.05 4.26
N SER A 272 -15.22 -0.93 3.57
CA SER A 272 -13.93 -1.40 4.08
C SER A 272 -13.49 -0.69 5.36
N SER A 273 -14.07 0.49 5.64
CA SER A 273 -13.82 1.28 6.85
C SER A 273 -14.41 0.68 8.13
N TRP A 274 -15.32 -0.30 8.00
CA TRP A 274 -16.13 -0.82 9.11
C TRP A 274 -15.76 -2.25 9.51
N GLY A 275 -14.70 -2.80 8.94
CA GLY A 275 -14.27 -4.17 9.14
C GLY A 275 -13.87 -4.85 7.83
N ALA A 276 -13.37 -6.07 7.92
CA ALA A 276 -12.73 -6.79 6.81
C ALA A 276 -13.64 -7.10 5.59
N SER A 277 -14.95 -6.81 5.65
CA SER A 277 -15.89 -7.13 4.56
C SER A 277 -16.64 -5.90 4.08
N ALA A 278 -16.65 -5.69 2.77
CA ALA A 278 -17.41 -4.62 2.14
C ALA A 278 -18.92 -4.84 2.37
N ARG A 279 -19.64 -3.80 2.83
CA ARG A 279 -21.10 -3.82 2.91
C ARG A 279 -21.66 -3.39 1.57
N GLU A 280 -22.70 -4.11 1.14
CA GLU A 280 -23.33 -3.88 -0.16
C GLU A 280 -24.54 -2.99 -0.04
N LEU A 281 -25.17 -3.03 1.15
CA LEU A 281 -26.37 -2.22 1.44
C LEU A 281 -26.49 -1.94 2.94
N TRP A 282 -27.36 -1.00 3.28
CA TRP A 282 -27.70 -0.63 4.66
C TRP A 282 -29.20 -0.62 4.84
N VAL A 283 -29.65 -1.10 5.99
CA VAL A 283 -31.04 -1.10 6.41
C VAL A 283 -31.18 -0.48 7.81
N PRO A 284 -32.33 0.04 8.21
CA PRO A 284 -32.53 0.51 9.57
C PRO A 284 -32.43 -0.63 10.59
N LEU A 285 -31.92 -0.32 11.78
CA LEU A 285 -31.83 -1.24 12.92
C LEU A 285 -33.02 -1.06 13.82
N ALA A 286 -34.14 -1.65 13.45
CA ALA A 286 -35.38 -1.57 14.21
C ALA A 286 -35.41 -2.61 15.34
N TYR A 287 -35.01 -2.22 16.55
CA TYR A 287 -35.15 -3.04 17.73
C TYR A 287 -36.57 -2.92 18.31
N THR A 288 -37.21 -4.05 18.64
CA THR A 288 -38.41 -4.05 19.45
C THR A 288 -38.14 -3.55 20.87
N PRO A 289 -39.16 -3.12 21.65
CA PRO A 289 -38.97 -2.71 23.05
C PRO A 289 -38.25 -3.77 23.89
N GLU A 290 -38.57 -5.05 23.67
CA GLU A 290 -37.99 -6.19 24.36
C GLU A 290 -36.47 -6.33 23.97
N GLN A 291 -36.16 -6.17 22.70
CA GLN A 291 -34.76 -6.21 22.22
C GLN A 291 -33.94 -5.01 22.74
N ARG A 292 -34.53 -3.83 22.85
CA ARG A 292 -33.89 -2.65 23.45
C ARG A 292 -33.56 -2.85 24.93
N ALA A 293 -34.32 -3.65 25.65
CA ALA A 293 -34.13 -3.95 27.06
C ALA A 293 -33.07 -5.04 27.33
N VAL A 294 -32.60 -5.74 26.30
CA VAL A 294 -31.63 -6.84 26.46
C VAL A 294 -30.25 -6.34 26.83
N ARG A 295 -29.75 -6.78 28.00
CA ARG A 295 -28.39 -6.41 28.52
C ARG A 295 -27.31 -7.45 28.25
N GLU A 296 -27.67 -8.72 28.09
CA GLU A 296 -26.73 -9.82 27.92
C GLU A 296 -26.36 -10.05 26.45
N ASN A 297 -27.04 -9.46 25.51
CA ASN A 297 -26.75 -9.66 24.07
C ASN A 297 -25.77 -8.60 23.56
N HIS A 298 -24.49 -8.93 23.62
CA HIS A 298 -23.38 -8.06 23.20
C HIS A 298 -23.05 -8.20 21.71
N ASN A 299 -23.97 -7.86 20.82
CA ASN A 299 -23.79 -8.00 19.38
C ASN A 299 -23.96 -6.70 18.58
N ALA A 300 -24.08 -5.59 19.25
CA ALA A 300 -24.18 -4.28 18.64
C ALA A 300 -22.85 -3.51 18.72
N GLN A 301 -22.54 -2.73 17.70
CA GLN A 301 -21.39 -1.84 17.62
C GLN A 301 -21.84 -0.38 17.82
N VAL A 302 -21.01 0.42 18.45
CA VAL A 302 -21.29 1.84 18.72
C VAL A 302 -20.09 2.69 18.37
#